data_ff3aaf5132fb14c4ccf25b09a8be2c3f
#
_entry.id   ff3aaf5132fb14c4ccf25b09a8be2c3f
#
_cell.length_a   1.000
_cell.length_b   1.000
_cell.length_c   1.000
_cell.angle_alpha   90.00
_cell.angle_beta   90.00
_cell.angle_gamma   90.00
#
_symmetry.space_group_name_H-M   'P 1'
#
loop_
_entity.id
_entity.type
_entity.pdbx_description
1 polymer ?
#
loop_
_entity_poly.entity_id
_entity_poly.type
_entity_poly.pdbx_seq_one_letter_code
_entity_poly.pdbx_strand_id
1 'polypeptide(L)'
;LNNLRSSLSSSDKPLVYLVCYGNKKMTMNWETVILEAKKIRDKNDIKVVKSDPEWKEILSPEVYQITRKKGTERPFSNQMCNSFEAGKYECVCCGTTLFDAEEKFESGTGWPSFTKPVEENAVVYILDNSFGQQRIEVCCGTCDSHLGHVFPDGPKPTRLRFCINALSLKKVTNK
;
A
#
# COMPACT_ATOMS: atom_id res chain seq x y z
N LEU A 1 58.97 43.82 0.55
CA LEU A 1 58.91 42.85 0.60
C LEU A 1 57.50 42.37 0.66
N ASN A 2 57.09 41.50 -0.12
CA ASN A 2 55.88 41.33 -0.91
C ASN A 2 54.61 41.02 -0.13
N ASN A 3 53.63 41.85 -0.37
CA ASN A 3 52.22 41.66 -0.14
C ASN A 3 51.66 40.53 -1.04
N LEU A 4 50.96 39.57 -0.46
CA LEU A 4 50.04 38.69 -1.15
C LEU A 4 48.69 38.82 -0.47
N ARG A 5 47.79 39.55 -1.14
CA ARG A 5 46.35 39.55 -0.89
C ARG A 5 45.80 38.26 -1.48
N SER A 6 45.25 37.39 -0.64
CA SER A 6 44.41 36.27 -1.10
C SER A 6 42.95 36.68 -1.11
N SER A 7 42.39 36.73 -2.32
CA SER A 7 40.98 36.89 -2.61
C SER A 7 40.25 35.62 -2.22
N LEU A 8 39.31 35.71 -1.28
CA LEU A 8 38.36 34.66 -0.95
C LEU A 8 37.28 34.65 -2.05
N SER A 9 37.24 33.56 -2.81
CA SER A 9 36.17 33.23 -3.76
C SER A 9 35.07 32.49 -3.00
N SER A 10 33.87 33.12 -2.98
CA SER A 10 32.64 32.56 -2.45
C SER A 10 32.05 31.57 -3.44
N SER A 11 32.12 30.27 -3.16
CA SER A 11 31.25 29.26 -3.76
C SER A 11 31.35 27.90 -3.02
N ASP A 12 31.10 27.90 -1.71
CA ASP A 12 30.80 26.66 -1.00
C ASP A 12 29.30 26.39 -1.03
N LYS A 13 28.85 25.81 -2.14
CA LYS A 13 27.58 25.08 -2.16
C LYS A 13 27.85 23.73 -1.51
N PRO A 14 27.01 23.27 -0.55
CA PRO A 14 27.19 21.95 0.02
C PRO A 14 27.04 20.90 -1.09
N LEU A 15 28.05 20.06 -1.22
CA LEU A 15 28.04 18.89 -2.08
C LEU A 15 26.91 17.99 -1.58
N VAL A 16 25.79 17.99 -2.27
CA VAL A 16 24.75 16.97 -2.08
C VAL A 16 25.36 15.68 -2.57
N TYR A 17 25.81 14.85 -1.65
CA TYR A 17 26.17 13.47 -1.94
C TYR A 17 24.91 12.77 -2.44
N LEU A 18 24.83 12.62 -3.76
CA LEU A 18 23.89 11.70 -4.40
C LEU A 18 24.37 10.30 -4.02
N VAL A 19 23.86 9.77 -2.92
CA VAL A 19 24.06 8.36 -2.57
C VAL A 19 23.23 7.57 -3.56
N CYS A 20 23.87 7.14 -4.65
CA CYS A 20 23.33 6.08 -5.50
C CYS A 20 23.24 4.81 -4.66
N TYR A 21 22.11 4.60 -4.00
CA TYR A 21 21.76 3.28 -3.52
C TYR A 21 21.55 2.41 -4.75
N GLY A 22 22.54 1.58 -5.02
CA GLY A 22 22.49 0.60 -6.11
C GLY A 22 21.21 -0.22 -6.00
N ASN A 23 20.72 -0.71 -7.15
CA ASN A 23 19.55 -1.57 -7.34
C ASN A 23 19.63 -2.87 -6.49
N LYS A 24 19.58 -2.75 -5.18
CA LYS A 24 19.35 -3.86 -4.29
C LYS A 24 17.84 -3.93 -4.11
N LYS A 25 17.19 -4.84 -4.81
CA LYS A 25 15.78 -5.19 -4.60
C LYS A 25 15.63 -5.54 -3.11
N MET A 26 15.16 -4.58 -2.31
CA MET A 26 14.97 -4.80 -0.87
C MET A 26 13.89 -5.85 -0.72
N THR A 27 14.18 -6.92 0.01
CA THR A 27 13.18 -7.95 0.31
C THR A 27 12.11 -7.32 1.19
N MET A 28 10.85 -7.36 0.74
CA MET A 28 9.72 -6.86 1.52
C MET A 28 9.64 -7.61 2.85
N ASN A 29 9.68 -6.87 3.95
CA ASN A 29 9.53 -7.36 5.32
C ASN A 29 8.88 -6.30 6.20
N TRP A 30 8.65 -6.60 7.48
CA TRP A 30 7.98 -5.69 8.41
C TRP A 30 8.72 -4.35 8.59
N GLU A 31 10.05 -4.36 8.64
CA GLU A 31 10.86 -3.15 8.79
C GLU A 31 10.71 -2.22 7.59
N THR A 32 10.72 -2.78 6.37
CA THR A 32 10.50 -2.00 5.15
C THR A 32 9.11 -1.40 5.10
N VAL A 33 8.08 -2.13 5.52
CA VAL A 33 6.69 -1.64 5.59
C VAL A 33 6.57 -0.49 6.59
N ILE A 34 7.20 -0.58 7.77
CA ILE A 34 7.23 0.52 8.75
C ILE A 34 7.94 1.76 8.20
N LEU A 35 9.05 1.58 7.49
CA LEU A 35 9.79 2.70 6.88
C LEU A 35 8.95 3.39 5.80
N GLU A 36 8.29 2.63 4.95
CA GLU A 36 7.37 3.19 3.93
C GLU A 36 6.19 3.93 4.58
N ALA A 37 5.57 3.36 5.63
CA ALA A 37 4.45 4.00 6.33
C ALA A 37 4.80 5.31 7.05
N LYS A 38 6.09 5.56 7.32
CA LYS A 38 6.59 6.82 7.91
C LYS A 38 6.87 7.90 6.87
N LYS A 39 6.90 7.57 5.58
CA LYS A 39 7.13 8.55 4.52
C LYS A 39 5.91 9.44 4.37
N ILE A 40 6.14 10.73 4.15
CA ILE A 40 5.09 11.66 3.76
C ILE A 40 4.77 11.37 2.30
N ARG A 41 3.54 10.92 2.04
CA ARG A 41 3.08 10.68 0.67
C ARG A 41 2.76 12.02 0.00
N ASP A 42 3.27 12.22 -1.22
CA ASP A 42 2.83 13.32 -2.06
C ASP A 42 1.42 12.98 -2.63
N LYS A 43 0.49 13.91 -2.46
CA LYS A 43 -0.87 13.76 -3.04
C LYS A 43 -0.85 13.73 -4.58
N ASN A 44 0.19 14.27 -5.20
CA ASN A 44 0.39 14.23 -6.65
C ASN A 44 0.70 12.81 -7.18
N ASP A 45 1.07 11.87 -6.29
CA ASP A 45 1.26 10.47 -6.66
C ASP A 45 -0.06 9.72 -6.90
N ILE A 46 -1.21 10.31 -6.49
CA ILE A 46 -2.54 9.73 -6.71
C ILE A 46 -2.95 9.97 -8.17
N LYS A 47 -3.05 8.91 -8.96
CA LYS A 47 -3.34 8.97 -10.40
C LYS A 47 -4.84 9.06 -10.73
N VAL A 48 -5.70 8.52 -9.87
CA VAL A 48 -7.15 8.54 -10.03
C VAL A 48 -7.77 9.30 -8.86
N VAL A 49 -8.14 10.55 -9.12
CA VAL A 49 -8.76 11.46 -8.16
C VAL A 49 -10.21 11.72 -8.55
N LYS A 50 -11.12 11.48 -7.64
CA LYS A 50 -12.55 11.80 -7.76
C LYS A 50 -13.03 12.43 -6.45
N SER A 51 -14.02 13.31 -6.56
CA SER A 51 -14.70 13.88 -5.40
C SER A 51 -15.53 12.83 -4.65
N ASP A 52 -15.88 13.13 -3.42
CA ASP A 52 -16.71 12.26 -2.58
C ASP A 52 -18.09 11.95 -3.23
N PRO A 53 -18.81 12.93 -3.83
CA PRO A 53 -20.03 12.65 -4.59
C PRO A 53 -19.83 11.70 -5.78
N GLU A 54 -18.77 11.89 -6.58
CA GLU A 54 -18.47 11.02 -7.72
C GLU A 54 -18.21 9.57 -7.29
N TRP A 55 -17.49 9.37 -6.16
CA TRP A 55 -17.30 8.03 -5.62
C TRP A 55 -18.62 7.39 -5.16
N LYS A 56 -19.52 8.17 -4.54
CA LYS A 56 -20.84 7.68 -4.12
C LYS A 56 -21.73 7.29 -5.27
N GLU A 57 -21.60 7.95 -6.41
CA GLU A 57 -22.40 7.66 -7.60
C GLU A 57 -22.01 6.32 -8.24
N ILE A 58 -20.71 5.98 -8.26
CA ILE A 58 -20.21 4.79 -8.96
C ILE A 58 -20.02 3.55 -8.08
N LEU A 59 -19.96 3.72 -6.75
CA LEU A 59 -19.77 2.63 -5.80
C LEU A 59 -21.07 2.31 -5.07
N SER A 60 -21.30 1.02 -4.79
CA SER A 60 -22.39 0.67 -3.86
C SER A 60 -22.15 1.29 -2.49
N PRO A 61 -23.20 1.56 -1.69
CA PRO A 61 -23.05 2.15 -0.36
C PRO A 61 -22.07 1.38 0.54
N GLU A 62 -22.07 0.06 0.48
CA GLU A 62 -21.19 -0.80 1.27
C GLU A 62 -19.73 -0.67 0.84
N VAL A 63 -19.46 -0.76 -0.48
CA VAL A 63 -18.11 -0.59 -1.04
C VAL A 63 -17.59 0.81 -0.73
N TYR A 64 -18.43 1.84 -0.85
CA TYR A 64 -18.06 3.20 -0.52
C TYR A 64 -17.66 3.35 0.96
N GLN A 65 -18.43 2.75 1.89
CA GLN A 65 -18.11 2.79 3.32
C GLN A 65 -16.76 2.13 3.62
N ILE A 66 -16.47 0.98 2.99
CA ILE A 66 -15.18 0.30 3.17
C ILE A 66 -14.05 1.14 2.55
N THR A 67 -14.16 1.48 1.26
CA THR A 67 -13.03 1.98 0.47
C THR A 67 -12.75 3.47 0.67
N ARG A 68 -13.79 4.27 0.96
CA ARG A 68 -13.68 5.74 1.05
C ARG A 68 -13.89 6.27 2.47
N LYS A 69 -14.53 5.50 3.36
CA LYS A 69 -14.74 5.86 4.78
C LYS A 69 -13.95 4.98 5.74
N LYS A 70 -12.98 4.19 5.23
CA LYS A 70 -12.08 3.33 6.02
C LYS A 70 -12.83 2.34 6.91
N GLY A 71 -13.95 1.81 6.40
CA GLY A 71 -14.72 0.78 7.09
C GLY A 71 -14.04 -0.59 7.04
N THR A 72 -14.60 -1.54 7.77
CA THR A 72 -14.19 -2.94 7.75
C THR A 72 -15.44 -3.80 7.62
N GLU A 73 -15.46 -4.74 6.68
CA GLU A 73 -16.52 -5.73 6.55
C GLU A 73 -16.49 -6.74 7.70
N ARG A 74 -17.58 -7.46 7.93
CA ARG A 74 -17.59 -8.52 8.94
C ARG A 74 -16.68 -9.69 8.51
N PRO A 75 -16.00 -10.36 9.46
CA PRO A 75 -15.22 -11.54 9.11
C PRO A 75 -16.14 -12.62 8.54
N PHE A 76 -15.64 -13.38 7.56
CA PHE A 76 -16.35 -14.45 6.86
C PHE A 76 -17.63 -14.01 6.11
N SER A 77 -17.83 -12.72 5.89
CA SER A 77 -19.01 -12.19 5.20
C SER A 77 -18.97 -12.36 3.68
N ASN A 78 -17.81 -12.68 3.11
CA ASN A 78 -17.60 -12.81 1.68
C ASN A 78 -16.91 -14.13 1.33
N GLN A 79 -17.39 -14.82 0.30
CA GLN A 79 -16.81 -16.09 -0.17
C GLN A 79 -15.37 -15.95 -0.67
N MET A 80 -14.94 -14.74 -1.02
CA MET A 80 -13.57 -14.47 -1.47
C MET A 80 -12.52 -14.85 -0.42
N CYS A 81 -12.84 -14.85 0.87
CA CYS A 81 -11.90 -15.29 1.90
C CYS A 81 -11.48 -16.75 1.71
N ASN A 82 -12.39 -17.63 1.28
CA ASN A 82 -12.18 -19.07 1.11
C ASN A 82 -11.97 -19.51 -0.35
N SER A 83 -11.95 -18.58 -1.32
CA SER A 83 -11.70 -18.88 -2.73
C SER A 83 -10.22 -18.75 -3.06
N PHE A 84 -9.60 -19.86 -3.50
CA PHE A 84 -8.17 -19.95 -3.87
C PHE A 84 -7.95 -20.26 -5.35
N GLU A 85 -8.95 -20.06 -6.18
CA GLU A 85 -8.80 -20.21 -7.64
C GLU A 85 -7.81 -19.19 -8.18
N ALA A 86 -7.06 -19.58 -9.22
CA ALA A 86 -6.11 -18.71 -9.92
C ALA A 86 -6.75 -17.41 -10.40
N GLY A 87 -5.96 -16.36 -10.50
CA GLY A 87 -6.39 -15.05 -10.98
C GLY A 87 -5.71 -13.90 -10.23
N LYS A 88 -6.12 -12.70 -10.60
CA LYS A 88 -5.65 -11.46 -10.00
C LYS A 88 -6.76 -10.81 -9.18
N TYR A 89 -6.35 -9.98 -8.23
CA TYR A 89 -7.25 -9.17 -7.43
C TYR A 89 -6.99 -7.69 -7.73
N GLU A 90 -8.00 -7.03 -8.26
CA GLU A 90 -7.94 -5.61 -8.64
C GLU A 90 -8.63 -4.74 -7.59
N CYS A 91 -8.20 -3.47 -7.50
CA CYS A 91 -8.92 -2.46 -6.74
C CYS A 91 -10.32 -2.25 -7.31
N VAL A 92 -11.36 -2.43 -6.51
CA VAL A 92 -12.75 -2.25 -6.95
C VAL A 92 -13.04 -0.82 -7.43
N CYS A 93 -12.29 0.18 -6.93
CA CYS A 93 -12.48 1.59 -7.27
C CYS A 93 -11.85 2.00 -8.61
N CYS A 94 -10.66 1.49 -8.94
CA CYS A 94 -9.89 1.99 -10.09
C CYS A 94 -9.37 0.90 -11.04
N GLY A 95 -9.55 -0.39 -10.73
CA GLY A 95 -9.10 -1.50 -11.58
C GLY A 95 -7.59 -1.78 -11.52
N THR A 96 -6.82 -1.11 -10.67
CA THR A 96 -5.39 -1.42 -10.50
C THR A 96 -5.23 -2.82 -9.94
N THR A 97 -4.39 -3.65 -10.56
CA THR A 97 -4.04 -4.98 -10.05
C THR A 97 -3.23 -4.83 -8.77
N LEU A 98 -3.68 -5.45 -7.69
CA LEU A 98 -3.12 -5.32 -6.35
C LEU A 98 -2.43 -6.59 -5.87
N PHE A 99 -3.09 -7.74 -6.02
CA PHE A 99 -2.61 -9.02 -5.51
C PHE A 99 -2.79 -10.14 -6.54
N ASP A 100 -2.00 -11.20 -6.37
CA ASP A 100 -2.11 -12.45 -7.11
C ASP A 100 -2.69 -13.55 -6.23
N ALA A 101 -3.48 -14.45 -6.81
CA ALA A 101 -3.99 -15.62 -6.11
C ALA A 101 -2.88 -16.56 -5.63
N GLU A 102 -1.71 -16.57 -6.28
CA GLU A 102 -0.54 -17.34 -5.87
C GLU A 102 0.02 -16.89 -4.52
N GLU A 103 -0.19 -15.62 -4.16
CA GLU A 103 0.25 -15.04 -2.88
C GLU A 103 -0.84 -15.08 -1.80
N LYS A 104 -2.02 -15.62 -2.12
CA LYS A 104 -3.13 -15.76 -1.19
C LYS A 104 -2.97 -17.01 -0.31
N PHE A 105 -3.26 -16.87 0.97
CA PHE A 105 -3.21 -17.98 1.91
C PHE A 105 -4.38 -17.96 2.91
N GLU A 106 -4.68 -19.13 3.47
CA GLU A 106 -5.68 -19.26 4.54
C GLU A 106 -5.10 -18.78 5.87
N SER A 107 -5.65 -17.68 6.38
CA SER A 107 -5.21 -17.07 7.64
C SER A 107 -6.12 -17.38 8.83
N GLY A 108 -7.29 -17.93 8.60
CA GLY A 108 -8.31 -18.17 9.64
C GLY A 108 -8.96 -16.90 10.18
N THR A 109 -8.63 -15.71 9.64
CA THR A 109 -9.11 -14.42 10.17
C THR A 109 -10.47 -14.00 9.64
N GLY A 110 -10.93 -14.60 8.53
CA GLY A 110 -12.20 -14.29 7.89
C GLY A 110 -12.14 -13.18 6.83
N TRP A 111 -10.93 -12.75 6.46
CA TRP A 111 -10.66 -11.81 5.36
C TRP A 111 -9.65 -12.40 4.38
N PRO A 112 -9.73 -12.05 3.07
CA PRO A 112 -8.69 -12.37 2.11
C PRO A 112 -7.31 -11.95 2.62
N SER A 113 -6.36 -12.89 2.64
CA SER A 113 -5.02 -12.66 3.18
C SER A 113 -3.95 -13.01 2.15
N PHE A 114 -2.97 -12.11 1.97
CA PHE A 114 -1.90 -12.24 0.97
C PHE A 114 -0.53 -12.03 1.63
N THR A 115 0.52 -12.61 1.02
CA THR A 115 1.91 -12.50 1.52
C THR A 115 2.61 -11.24 1.01
N LYS A 116 2.24 -10.74 -0.18
CA LYS A 116 2.77 -9.51 -0.81
C LYS A 116 1.84 -8.99 -1.90
N PRO A 117 1.92 -7.71 -2.30
CA PRO A 117 1.28 -7.19 -3.50
C PRO A 117 2.02 -7.67 -4.77
N VAL A 118 1.38 -7.50 -5.94
CA VAL A 118 1.98 -7.83 -7.25
C VAL A 118 3.21 -6.99 -7.56
N GLU A 119 3.19 -5.71 -7.17
CA GLU A 119 4.28 -4.74 -7.31
C GLU A 119 4.36 -3.90 -6.03
N GLU A 120 5.57 -3.44 -5.68
CA GLU A 120 5.79 -2.66 -4.45
C GLU A 120 4.95 -1.38 -4.40
N ASN A 121 4.70 -0.74 -5.54
CA ASN A 121 3.92 0.49 -5.68
C ASN A 121 2.42 0.26 -5.94
N ALA A 122 1.97 -0.99 -6.05
CA ALA A 122 0.55 -1.30 -6.20
C ALA A 122 -0.25 -0.87 -4.96
N VAL A 123 0.40 -0.87 -3.81
CA VAL A 123 -0.18 -0.43 -2.53
C VAL A 123 0.70 0.63 -1.86
N VAL A 124 0.12 1.36 -0.93
CA VAL A 124 0.82 2.31 -0.05
C VAL A 124 0.46 2.04 1.39
N TYR A 125 1.36 2.42 2.30
CA TYR A 125 1.27 2.16 3.72
C TYR A 125 1.08 3.47 4.47
N ILE A 126 0.15 3.49 5.43
CA ILE A 126 -0.17 4.66 6.25
C ILE A 126 -0.21 4.23 7.73
N LEU A 127 0.45 4.99 8.61
CA LEU A 127 0.32 4.75 10.05
C LEU A 127 -1.11 5.03 10.50
N ASP A 128 -1.76 4.02 11.06
CA ASP A 128 -3.11 4.11 11.62
C ASP A 128 -3.02 4.00 13.15
N ASN A 129 -3.30 5.10 13.83
CA ASN A 129 -3.32 5.20 15.29
C ASN A 129 -4.74 5.20 15.85
N SER A 130 -5.73 4.81 15.07
CA SER A 130 -7.12 4.71 15.51
C SER A 130 -7.29 3.58 16.53
N PHE A 131 -8.35 3.66 17.33
CA PHE A 131 -8.74 2.65 18.34
C PHE A 131 -7.66 2.32 19.38
N GLY A 132 -6.70 3.22 19.64
CA GLY A 132 -5.67 3.03 20.66
C GLY A 132 -4.61 1.98 20.33
N GLN A 133 -4.57 1.49 19.09
CA GLN A 133 -3.57 0.54 18.58
C GLN A 133 -2.82 1.14 17.39
N GLN A 134 -1.52 0.96 17.36
CA GLN A 134 -0.73 1.33 16.19
C GLN A 134 -0.79 0.19 15.17
N ARG A 135 -1.38 0.46 14.01
CA ARG A 135 -1.48 -0.46 12.89
C ARG A 135 -0.91 0.19 11.63
N ILE A 136 -0.75 -0.58 10.57
CA ILE A 136 -0.37 -0.05 9.26
C ILE A 136 -1.53 -0.34 8.30
N GLU A 137 -2.20 0.74 7.90
CA GLU A 137 -3.24 0.72 6.87
C GLU A 137 -2.61 0.49 5.51
N VAL A 138 -3.27 -0.30 4.68
CA VAL A 138 -2.92 -0.55 3.29
C VAL A 138 -3.96 0.13 2.40
N CYS A 139 -3.49 1.01 1.51
CA CYS A 139 -4.32 1.68 0.51
C CYS A 139 -3.84 1.36 -0.91
N CYS A 140 -4.73 1.51 -1.88
CA CYS A 140 -4.40 1.42 -3.29
C CYS A 140 -3.43 2.52 -3.70
N GLY A 141 -2.29 2.16 -4.32
CA GLY A 141 -1.27 3.11 -4.78
C GLY A 141 -1.76 4.08 -5.85
N THR A 142 -2.83 3.75 -6.56
CA THR A 142 -3.35 4.53 -7.68
C THR A 142 -4.46 5.51 -7.28
N CYS A 143 -5.43 5.12 -6.43
CA CYS A 143 -6.61 5.93 -6.13
C CYS A 143 -6.84 6.19 -4.63
N ASP A 144 -5.90 5.75 -3.78
CA ASP A 144 -5.96 5.94 -2.33
C ASP A 144 -7.16 5.26 -1.63
N SER A 145 -7.74 4.25 -2.27
CA SER A 145 -8.80 3.43 -1.69
C SER A 145 -8.28 2.66 -0.49
N HIS A 146 -8.98 2.72 0.64
CA HIS A 146 -8.70 1.85 1.78
C HIS A 146 -8.90 0.39 1.38
N LEU A 147 -7.92 -0.46 1.64
CA LEU A 147 -7.97 -1.89 1.34
C LEU A 147 -8.08 -2.72 2.61
N GLY A 148 -7.37 -2.38 3.65
CA GLY A 148 -7.26 -3.13 4.90
C GLY A 148 -6.01 -2.75 5.67
N HIS A 149 -5.36 -3.74 6.30
CA HIS A 149 -4.16 -3.55 7.10
C HIS A 149 -3.13 -4.65 6.83
N VAL A 150 -1.87 -4.38 7.14
CA VAL A 150 -0.79 -5.37 7.09
C VAL A 150 -0.26 -5.65 8.49
N PHE A 151 0.07 -6.93 8.74
CA PHE A 151 0.53 -7.44 10.03
C PHE A 151 1.80 -8.29 9.88
N PRO A 152 2.66 -8.41 10.92
CA PRO A 152 3.91 -9.19 10.88
C PRO A 152 3.73 -10.66 11.29
N ASP A 153 2.55 -11.23 11.10
CA ASP A 153 2.16 -12.57 11.51
C ASP A 153 1.84 -13.52 10.33
N GLY A 154 2.29 -13.16 9.13
CA GLY A 154 2.12 -13.98 7.94
C GLY A 154 3.15 -15.11 7.80
N PRO A 155 3.03 -15.94 6.75
CA PRO A 155 3.96 -17.02 6.47
C PRO A 155 5.32 -16.51 5.97
N LYS A 156 6.34 -17.37 6.02
CA LYS A 156 7.62 -17.11 5.35
C LYS A 156 7.42 -17.04 3.82
N PRO A 157 8.27 -16.30 3.07
CA PRO A 157 9.50 -15.65 3.51
C PRO A 157 9.30 -14.25 4.13
N THR A 158 8.23 -13.52 3.77
CA THR A 158 8.04 -12.11 4.16
C THR A 158 7.61 -11.93 5.61
N ARG A 159 6.94 -12.91 6.18
CA ARG A 159 6.22 -12.85 7.45
C ARG A 159 5.16 -11.74 7.51
N LEU A 160 4.69 -11.30 6.35
CA LEU A 160 3.63 -10.31 6.23
C LEU A 160 2.29 -10.98 5.93
N ARG A 161 1.25 -10.46 6.55
CA ARG A 161 -0.14 -10.79 6.24
C ARG A 161 -0.87 -9.49 5.87
N PHE A 162 -1.15 -9.35 4.58
CA PHE A 162 -2.03 -8.32 4.05
C PHE A 162 -3.47 -8.78 4.26
N CYS A 163 -4.13 -8.28 5.30
CA CYS A 163 -5.51 -8.57 5.65
C CYS A 163 -6.42 -7.56 4.96
N ILE A 164 -7.08 -7.98 3.88
CA ILE A 164 -7.73 -7.08 2.94
C ILE A 164 -9.24 -7.32 2.92
N ASN A 165 -10.03 -6.25 2.95
CA ASN A 165 -11.47 -6.33 2.80
C ASN A 165 -11.83 -6.90 1.41
N ALA A 166 -12.65 -7.94 1.35
CA ALA A 166 -13.09 -8.51 0.09
C ALA A 166 -13.88 -7.48 -0.76
N LEU A 167 -14.65 -6.60 -0.11
CA LEU A 167 -15.41 -5.53 -0.77
C LEU A 167 -14.50 -4.44 -1.38
N SER A 168 -13.23 -4.38 -1.03
CA SER A 168 -12.27 -3.49 -1.69
C SER A 168 -11.62 -4.10 -2.94
N LEU A 169 -11.89 -5.38 -3.20
CA LEU A 169 -11.29 -6.16 -4.26
C LEU A 169 -12.32 -6.60 -5.33
N LYS A 170 -11.84 -6.73 -6.55
CA LYS A 170 -12.51 -7.42 -7.66
C LYS A 170 -11.60 -8.54 -8.14
N LYS A 171 -12.06 -9.79 -8.06
CA LYS A 171 -11.33 -10.92 -8.63
C LYS A 171 -11.51 -10.95 -10.15
N VAL A 172 -10.40 -11.08 -10.87
CA VAL A 172 -10.36 -11.29 -12.33
C VAL A 172 -9.61 -12.57 -12.61
N THR A 173 -10.20 -13.43 -13.42
CA THR A 173 -9.56 -14.67 -13.92
C THR A 173 -8.79 -14.33 -15.18
N ASN A 174 -7.57 -14.85 -15.31
CA ASN A 174 -6.86 -14.80 -16.58
C ASN A 174 -7.71 -15.58 -17.62
N LYS A 175 -8.10 -14.88 -18.68
CA LYS A 175 -8.68 -15.55 -19.86
C LYS A 175 -7.59 -16.27 -20.63
#